data_9101dfc76c55ce5415339430012cfc54
#
_entry.id   9101dfc76c55ce5415339430012cfc54
#
_cell.length_a   1.000
_cell.length_b   1.000
_cell.length_c   1.000
_cell.angle_alpha   90.00
_cell.angle_beta   90.00
_cell.angle_gamma   90.00
#
_symmetry.space_group_name_H-M   'P 1'
#
loop_
_entity.id
_entity.type
_entity.pdbx_description
1 polymer ?
#
loop_
_entity_poly.entity_id
_entity_poly.type
_entity_poly.pdbx_seq_one_letter_code
_entity_poly.pdbx_strand_id
1 'polypeptide(L)'
;MDMLSLLGILIGFAAIVGGNFLEGGHFGALVNGPALMIVLGGTLGATLLQFPPVIFRHALKIFWWIFKPKKFLLKSQIKKISKWSSLARKEGLLGLESIVTKEADPFAKKGLQLLVDGNEPEVIRDCLEVELNTKEYLDLQAAKVFEAMGGYAPTIGIIGAVLGLIHVMQNLSDPSLLGAGIATAFVATIYGVGFANLLFLPIASKLKSNIHTISHAREMISEGIIAIAEGENPRNIELKLTGFLDDYSQ
;
A
#
# COMPACT_ATOMS: atom_id res chain seq x y z
N MET A 1 -0.15 -12.22 9.43
CA MET A 1 0.27 -10.86 9.81
C MET A 1 1.72 -10.69 9.36
N ASP A 2 2.05 -9.53 8.86
CA ASP A 2 3.44 -9.23 8.49
C ASP A 2 4.23 -8.82 9.74
N MET A 3 4.96 -9.78 10.30
CA MET A 3 5.77 -9.59 11.50
C MET A 3 6.91 -8.61 11.31
N LEU A 4 7.49 -8.54 10.09
CA LEU A 4 8.59 -7.63 9.78
C LEU A 4 8.17 -6.16 9.88
N SER A 5 6.96 -5.82 9.45
CA SER A 5 6.46 -4.44 9.58
C SER A 5 6.27 -4.00 11.03
N LEU A 6 5.74 -4.89 11.87
CA LEU A 6 5.59 -4.61 13.30
C LEU A 6 6.95 -4.46 13.98
N LEU A 7 7.88 -5.37 13.70
CA LEU A 7 9.25 -5.30 14.22
C LEU A 7 9.97 -4.03 13.77
N GLY A 8 9.84 -3.64 12.50
CA GLY A 8 10.48 -2.43 11.97
C GLY A 8 9.99 -1.16 12.68
N ILE A 9 8.68 -1.01 12.87
CA ILE A 9 8.11 0.11 13.61
C ILE A 9 8.63 0.11 15.06
N LEU A 10 8.60 -1.06 15.72
CA LEU A 10 9.00 -1.19 17.11
C LEU A 10 10.49 -0.88 17.31
N ILE A 11 11.36 -1.40 16.45
CA ILE A 11 12.80 -1.13 16.48
C ILE A 11 13.07 0.36 16.22
N GLY A 12 12.42 0.98 15.24
CA GLY A 12 12.59 2.39 14.91
C GLY A 12 12.24 3.31 16.09
N PHE A 13 11.09 3.08 16.72
CA PHE A 13 10.70 3.84 17.92
C PHE A 13 11.60 3.53 19.11
N ALA A 14 11.94 2.27 19.36
CA ALA A 14 12.81 1.87 20.46
C ALA A 14 14.21 2.47 20.32
N ALA A 15 14.74 2.60 19.10
CA ALA A 15 16.05 3.22 18.86
C ALA A 15 16.04 4.71 19.21
N ILE A 16 15.00 5.46 18.82
CA ILE A 16 14.90 6.90 19.13
C ILE A 16 14.70 7.11 20.63
N VAL A 17 13.73 6.42 21.23
CA VAL A 17 13.42 6.57 22.66
C VAL A 17 14.57 6.05 23.53
N GLY A 18 15.14 4.90 23.15
CA GLY A 18 16.27 4.29 23.86
C GLY A 18 17.53 5.14 23.76
N GLY A 19 17.85 5.71 22.58
CA GLY A 19 18.96 6.65 22.41
C GLY A 19 18.81 7.89 23.30
N ASN A 20 17.63 8.51 23.33
CA ASN A 20 17.34 9.62 24.21
C ASN A 20 17.49 9.25 25.70
N PHE A 21 17.07 8.06 26.09
CA PHE A 21 17.21 7.59 27.47
C PHE A 21 18.67 7.35 27.86
N LEU A 22 19.50 6.81 26.97
CA LEU A 22 20.93 6.59 27.22
C LEU A 22 21.72 7.90 27.40
N GLU A 23 21.25 9.00 26.77
CA GLU A 23 21.81 10.34 26.98
C GLU A 23 21.29 11.02 28.26
N GLY A 24 20.51 10.32 29.09
CA GLY A 24 19.94 10.88 30.32
C GLY A 24 18.64 11.68 30.10
N GLY A 25 18.08 11.64 28.89
CA GLY A 25 16.81 12.28 28.58
C GLY A 25 15.63 11.53 29.20
N HIS A 26 14.54 12.26 29.46
CA HIS A 26 13.28 11.69 29.95
C HIS A 26 12.27 11.59 28.82
N PHE A 27 11.47 10.53 28.82
CA PHE A 27 10.39 10.33 27.82
C PHE A 27 9.45 11.55 27.73
N GLY A 28 9.16 12.19 28.86
CA GLY A 28 8.33 13.39 28.91
C GLY A 28 8.86 14.57 28.08
N ALA A 29 10.19 14.67 27.87
CA ALA A 29 10.78 15.72 27.04
C ALA A 29 10.44 15.55 25.55
N LEU A 30 10.14 14.32 25.10
CA LEU A 30 9.71 14.02 23.74
C LEU A 30 8.20 14.17 23.55
N VAL A 31 7.42 14.44 24.60
CA VAL A 31 5.96 14.59 24.50
C VAL A 31 5.61 16.07 24.54
N ASN A 32 5.26 16.62 23.39
CA ASN A 32 4.88 18.03 23.25
C ASN A 32 3.57 18.14 22.45
N GLY A 33 2.48 18.49 23.16
CA GLY A 33 1.13 18.57 22.56
C GLY A 33 1.03 19.59 21.42
N PRO A 34 1.49 20.85 21.61
CA PRO A 34 1.53 21.86 20.55
C PRO A 34 2.30 21.40 19.30
N ALA A 35 3.49 20.83 19.47
CA ALA A 35 4.28 20.30 18.36
C ALA A 35 3.55 19.19 17.61
N LEU A 36 2.93 18.25 18.33
CA LEU A 36 2.16 17.17 17.73
C LEU A 36 0.96 17.69 16.92
N MET A 37 0.24 18.66 17.47
CA MET A 37 -0.91 19.28 16.82
C MET A 37 -0.51 20.01 15.54
N ILE A 38 0.60 20.76 15.55
CA ILE A 38 1.12 21.46 14.38
C ILE A 38 1.50 20.44 13.30
N VAL A 39 2.32 19.45 13.65
CA VAL A 39 2.86 18.50 12.66
C VAL A 39 1.78 17.60 12.08
N LEU A 40 0.99 16.92 12.91
CA LEU A 40 -0.06 16.03 12.41
C LEU A 40 -1.22 16.80 11.79
N GLY A 41 -1.67 17.89 12.45
CA GLY A 41 -2.77 18.71 11.94
C GLY A 41 -2.43 19.38 10.61
N GLY A 42 -1.24 19.99 10.51
CA GLY A 42 -0.78 20.59 9.27
C GLY A 42 -0.56 19.58 8.15
N THR A 43 0.04 18.42 8.44
CA THR A 43 0.24 17.33 7.48
C THR A 43 -1.10 16.79 6.97
N LEU A 44 -2.05 16.51 7.87
CA LEU A 44 -3.38 16.06 7.49
C LEU A 44 -4.14 17.12 6.70
N GLY A 45 -4.09 18.39 7.13
CA GLY A 45 -4.74 19.50 6.41
C GLY A 45 -4.24 19.65 4.97
N ALA A 46 -2.92 19.64 4.76
CA ALA A 46 -2.31 19.69 3.44
C ALA A 46 -2.71 18.49 2.57
N THR A 47 -2.72 17.29 3.18
CA THR A 47 -3.08 16.06 2.47
C THR A 47 -4.57 16.03 2.10
N LEU A 48 -5.45 16.47 2.99
CA LEU A 48 -6.90 16.58 2.70
C LEU A 48 -7.21 17.59 1.59
N LEU A 49 -6.43 18.67 1.50
CA LEU A 49 -6.54 19.65 0.42
C LEU A 49 -6.09 19.07 -0.92
N GLN A 50 -5.06 18.21 -0.91
CA GLN A 50 -4.44 17.68 -2.15
C GLN A 50 -5.28 16.58 -2.80
N PHE A 51 -5.92 15.70 -2.01
CA PHE A 51 -6.57 14.50 -2.52
C PHE A 51 -8.10 14.56 -2.47
N PRO A 52 -8.79 14.06 -3.52
CA PRO A 52 -10.24 13.89 -3.48
C PRO A 52 -10.67 12.98 -2.33
N PRO A 53 -11.85 13.22 -1.71
CA PRO A 53 -12.34 12.42 -0.58
C PRO A 53 -12.45 10.91 -0.85
N VAL A 54 -12.71 10.54 -2.11
CA VAL A 54 -12.80 9.13 -2.54
C VAL A 54 -11.44 8.44 -2.40
N ILE A 55 -10.37 9.09 -2.87
CA ILE A 55 -9.00 8.57 -2.78
C ILE A 55 -8.54 8.49 -1.32
N PHE A 56 -8.81 9.53 -0.54
CA PHE A 56 -8.45 9.53 0.88
C PHE A 56 -9.14 8.40 1.66
N ARG A 57 -10.44 8.19 1.45
CA ARG A 57 -11.17 7.05 2.07
C ARG A 57 -10.61 5.70 1.60
N HIS A 58 -10.22 5.59 0.33
CA HIS A 58 -9.62 4.39 -0.21
C HIS A 58 -8.25 4.12 0.42
N ALA A 59 -7.44 5.16 0.64
CA ALA A 59 -6.17 5.06 1.35
C ALA A 59 -6.33 4.46 2.76
N LEU A 60 -7.34 4.91 3.52
CA LEU A 60 -7.64 4.35 4.84
C LEU A 60 -8.04 2.87 4.78
N LYS A 61 -8.73 2.45 3.70
CA LYS A 61 -9.08 1.03 3.47
C LYS A 61 -7.86 0.17 3.21
N ILE A 62 -6.98 0.59 2.29
CA ILE A 62 -5.82 -0.20 1.90
C ILE A 62 -4.70 -0.14 2.94
N PHE A 63 -4.73 0.80 3.88
CA PHE A 63 -3.78 0.88 5.00
C PHE A 63 -3.61 -0.46 5.73
N TRP A 64 -4.69 -1.20 5.92
CA TRP A 64 -4.66 -2.50 6.58
C TRP A 64 -3.90 -3.59 5.82
N TRP A 65 -3.63 -3.38 4.51
CA TRP A 65 -2.82 -4.33 3.73
C TRP A 65 -1.36 -4.38 4.17
N ILE A 66 -0.89 -3.38 4.91
CA ILE A 66 0.45 -3.38 5.51
C ILE A 66 0.59 -4.55 6.48
N PHE A 67 -0.44 -4.79 7.29
CA PHE A 67 -0.44 -5.83 8.31
C PHE A 67 -1.03 -7.16 7.82
N LYS A 68 -1.96 -7.10 6.85
CA LYS A 68 -2.62 -8.27 6.24
C LYS A 68 -2.59 -8.16 4.72
N PRO A 69 -1.41 -8.36 4.09
CA PRO A 69 -1.32 -8.33 2.63
C PRO A 69 -2.17 -9.45 2.03
N LYS A 70 -2.79 -9.18 0.88
CA LYS A 70 -3.46 -10.21 0.10
C LYS A 70 -2.40 -11.16 -0.45
N LYS A 71 -2.41 -12.40 0.01
CA LYS A 71 -1.48 -13.42 -0.46
C LYS A 71 -2.05 -14.08 -1.72
N PHE A 72 -1.40 -13.87 -2.84
CA PHE A 72 -1.63 -14.65 -4.05
C PHE A 72 -0.53 -15.72 -4.15
N LEU A 73 -0.91 -16.97 -3.94
CA LEU A 73 0.00 -18.10 -4.17
C LEU A 73 0.03 -18.39 -5.66
N LEU A 74 0.92 -17.76 -6.43
CA LEU A 74 1.02 -17.87 -7.89
C LEU A 74 1.04 -19.33 -8.35
N LYS A 75 1.83 -20.20 -7.71
CA LYS A 75 1.87 -21.64 -8.01
C LYS A 75 0.49 -22.32 -7.91
N SER A 76 -0.31 -21.92 -6.92
CA SER A 76 -1.68 -22.43 -6.75
C SER A 76 -2.62 -21.95 -7.86
N GLN A 77 -2.47 -20.69 -8.28
CA GLN A 77 -3.25 -20.11 -9.37
C GLN A 77 -2.91 -20.76 -10.71
N ILE A 78 -1.62 -20.99 -11.00
CA ILE A 78 -1.20 -21.72 -12.21
C ILE A 78 -1.85 -23.09 -12.29
N LYS A 79 -1.80 -23.88 -11.21
CA LYS A 79 -2.46 -25.19 -11.14
C LYS A 79 -3.97 -25.10 -11.35
N LYS A 80 -4.59 -24.02 -10.87
CA LYS A 80 -6.02 -23.77 -11.01
C LYS A 80 -6.37 -23.47 -12.46
N ILE A 81 -5.62 -22.60 -13.12
CA ILE A 81 -5.79 -22.25 -14.54
C ILE A 81 -5.54 -23.46 -15.44
N SER A 82 -4.52 -24.27 -15.17
CA SER A 82 -4.24 -25.50 -15.90
C SER A 82 -5.41 -26.50 -15.81
N LYS A 83 -6.10 -26.58 -14.65
CA LYS A 83 -7.33 -27.38 -14.51
C LYS A 83 -8.48 -26.80 -15.33
N TRP A 84 -8.66 -25.48 -15.35
CA TRP A 84 -9.67 -24.82 -16.17
C TRP A 84 -9.46 -25.11 -17.66
N SER A 85 -8.21 -24.96 -18.12
CA SER A 85 -7.84 -25.29 -19.50
C SER A 85 -8.11 -26.74 -19.84
N SER A 86 -7.78 -27.67 -18.96
CA SER A 86 -8.03 -29.11 -19.16
C SER A 86 -9.53 -29.44 -19.23
N LEU A 87 -10.35 -28.75 -18.42
CA LEU A 87 -11.80 -28.90 -18.43
C LEU A 87 -12.42 -28.31 -19.69
N ALA A 88 -12.02 -27.08 -20.05
CA ALA A 88 -12.47 -26.42 -21.28
C ALA A 88 -12.17 -27.26 -22.54
N ARG A 89 -11.03 -27.96 -22.54
CA ARG A 89 -10.65 -28.85 -23.67
C ARG A 89 -11.47 -30.13 -23.74
N LYS A 90 -11.95 -30.65 -22.59
CA LYS A 90 -12.75 -31.90 -22.54
C LYS A 90 -14.23 -31.65 -22.77
N GLU A 91 -14.78 -30.61 -22.16
CA GLU A 91 -16.22 -30.36 -22.08
C GLU A 91 -16.65 -29.10 -22.85
N GLY A 92 -15.69 -28.42 -23.51
CA GLY A 92 -15.91 -27.12 -24.11
C GLY A 92 -15.95 -25.99 -23.08
N LEU A 93 -16.06 -24.75 -23.57
CA LEU A 93 -16.07 -23.55 -22.69
C LEU A 93 -17.26 -23.54 -21.72
N LEU A 94 -18.41 -24.11 -22.13
CA LEU A 94 -19.59 -24.23 -21.26
C LEU A 94 -19.35 -25.14 -20.06
N GLY A 95 -18.41 -26.08 -20.12
CA GLY A 95 -18.00 -26.89 -18.97
C GLY A 95 -17.44 -26.07 -17.80
N LEU A 96 -16.98 -24.84 -18.06
CA LEU A 96 -16.46 -23.92 -17.02
C LEU A 96 -17.57 -23.22 -16.21
N GLU A 97 -18.84 -23.27 -16.61
CA GLU A 97 -19.95 -22.59 -15.92
C GLU A 97 -20.04 -22.97 -14.43
N SER A 98 -19.85 -24.24 -14.13
CA SER A 98 -19.82 -24.74 -12.73
C SER A 98 -18.65 -24.19 -11.91
N ILE A 99 -17.57 -23.77 -12.58
CA ILE A 99 -16.39 -23.16 -11.95
C ILE A 99 -16.64 -21.68 -11.70
N VAL A 100 -17.23 -20.95 -12.66
CA VAL A 100 -17.60 -19.53 -12.51
C VAL A 100 -18.41 -19.29 -11.24
N THR A 101 -19.39 -20.15 -10.97
CA THR A 101 -20.24 -20.03 -9.77
C THR A 101 -19.48 -20.21 -8.45
N LYS A 102 -18.41 -21.01 -8.45
CA LYS A 102 -17.59 -21.35 -7.27
C LYS A 102 -16.37 -20.45 -7.11
N GLU A 103 -16.04 -19.64 -8.13
CA GLU A 103 -14.86 -18.77 -8.09
C GLU A 103 -15.05 -17.65 -7.11
N ALA A 104 -14.12 -17.55 -6.15
CA ALA A 104 -14.16 -16.54 -5.08
C ALA A 104 -13.51 -15.21 -5.48
N ASP A 105 -12.53 -15.24 -6.39
CA ASP A 105 -11.89 -14.02 -6.88
C ASP A 105 -12.77 -13.34 -7.94
N PRO A 106 -13.28 -12.11 -7.67
CA PRO A 106 -14.16 -11.42 -8.62
C PRO A 106 -13.52 -11.17 -9.99
N PHE A 107 -12.21 -10.95 -10.04
CA PHE A 107 -11.47 -10.70 -11.28
C PHE A 107 -11.42 -11.98 -12.14
N ALA A 108 -11.00 -13.08 -11.55
CA ALA A 108 -10.97 -14.39 -12.22
C ALA A 108 -12.38 -14.84 -12.63
N LYS A 109 -13.38 -14.60 -11.77
CA LYS A 109 -14.79 -14.91 -12.07
C LYS A 109 -15.28 -14.16 -13.29
N LYS A 110 -14.99 -12.86 -13.40
CA LYS A 110 -15.37 -12.05 -14.57
C LYS A 110 -14.72 -12.57 -15.85
N GLY A 111 -13.41 -12.86 -15.80
CA GLY A 111 -12.71 -13.41 -16.96
C GLY A 111 -13.26 -14.77 -17.41
N LEU A 112 -13.54 -15.66 -16.46
CA LEU A 112 -14.19 -16.95 -16.74
C LEU A 112 -15.61 -16.78 -17.31
N GLN A 113 -16.37 -15.80 -16.84
CA GLN A 113 -17.70 -15.51 -17.37
C GLN A 113 -17.63 -15.08 -18.83
N LEU A 114 -16.72 -14.13 -19.14
CA LEU A 114 -16.51 -13.70 -20.53
C LEU A 114 -16.12 -14.88 -21.45
N LEU A 115 -15.32 -15.81 -20.93
CA LEU A 115 -14.91 -17.01 -21.64
C LEU A 115 -16.10 -17.96 -21.91
N VAL A 116 -16.94 -18.22 -20.89
CA VAL A 116 -18.15 -19.06 -21.01
C VAL A 116 -19.18 -18.44 -21.95
N ASP A 117 -19.30 -17.12 -21.94
CA ASP A 117 -20.18 -16.35 -22.83
C ASP A 117 -19.72 -16.38 -24.31
N GLY A 118 -18.57 -17.00 -24.61
CA GLY A 118 -18.05 -17.16 -25.95
C GLY A 118 -17.45 -15.91 -26.60
N ASN A 119 -16.99 -14.98 -25.77
CA ASN A 119 -16.31 -13.77 -26.27
C ASN A 119 -14.97 -14.13 -26.93
N GLU A 120 -14.58 -13.34 -27.92
CA GLU A 120 -13.28 -13.46 -28.60
C GLU A 120 -12.12 -13.12 -27.61
N PRO A 121 -10.94 -13.75 -27.80
CA PRO A 121 -9.78 -13.54 -26.92
C PRO A 121 -9.40 -12.06 -26.75
N GLU A 122 -9.49 -11.27 -27.82
CA GLU A 122 -9.20 -9.83 -27.82
C GLU A 122 -10.17 -9.05 -26.93
N VAL A 123 -11.48 -9.37 -27.00
CA VAL A 123 -12.51 -8.74 -26.15
C VAL A 123 -12.28 -9.08 -24.68
N ILE A 124 -11.92 -10.32 -24.38
CA ILE A 124 -11.58 -10.75 -23.01
C ILE A 124 -10.37 -9.99 -22.51
N ARG A 125 -9.33 -9.86 -23.33
CA ARG A 125 -8.10 -9.10 -23.03
C ARG A 125 -8.44 -7.66 -22.68
N ASP A 126 -9.12 -6.95 -23.55
CA ASP A 126 -9.47 -5.55 -23.37
C ASP A 126 -10.27 -5.33 -22.08
N CYS A 127 -11.29 -6.16 -21.84
CA CYS A 127 -12.12 -6.05 -20.64
C CYS A 127 -11.35 -6.29 -19.34
N LEU A 128 -10.43 -7.25 -19.31
CA LEU A 128 -9.63 -7.56 -18.13
C LEU A 128 -8.52 -6.53 -17.92
N GLU A 129 -7.88 -6.05 -18.96
CA GLU A 129 -6.83 -5.02 -18.92
C GLU A 129 -7.38 -3.69 -18.41
N VAL A 130 -8.54 -3.24 -18.90
CA VAL A 130 -9.21 -2.03 -18.40
C VAL A 130 -9.52 -2.14 -16.90
N GLU A 131 -10.01 -3.29 -16.44
CA GLU A 131 -10.29 -3.49 -15.02
C GLU A 131 -9.02 -3.51 -14.17
N LEU A 132 -7.97 -4.20 -14.64
CA LEU A 132 -6.67 -4.30 -13.98
C LEU A 132 -6.05 -2.91 -13.83
N ASN A 133 -5.90 -2.19 -14.94
CA ASN A 133 -5.27 -0.87 -14.97
C ASN A 133 -6.05 0.16 -14.12
N THR A 134 -7.39 0.12 -14.18
CA THR A 134 -8.23 1.02 -13.38
C THR A 134 -8.05 0.77 -11.88
N LYS A 135 -8.04 -0.49 -11.45
CA LYS A 135 -7.85 -0.84 -10.04
C LYS A 135 -6.45 -0.52 -9.56
N GLU A 136 -5.43 -0.86 -10.33
CA GLU A 136 -4.04 -0.54 -10.00
C GLU A 136 -3.85 0.97 -9.86
N TYR A 137 -4.36 1.76 -10.82
CA TYR A 137 -4.30 3.21 -10.76
C TYR A 137 -4.93 3.77 -9.48
N LEU A 138 -6.14 3.33 -9.14
CA LEU A 138 -6.84 3.79 -7.92
C LEU A 138 -6.10 3.40 -6.64
N ASP A 139 -5.57 2.18 -6.56
CA ASP A 139 -4.81 1.70 -5.42
C ASP A 139 -3.47 2.47 -5.28
N LEU A 140 -2.77 2.75 -6.39
CA LEU A 140 -1.55 3.56 -6.40
C LEU A 140 -1.83 5.02 -6.00
N GLN A 141 -2.94 5.63 -6.46
CA GLN A 141 -3.34 6.95 -6.00
C GLN A 141 -3.60 6.99 -4.50
N ALA A 142 -4.20 5.92 -3.95
CA ALA A 142 -4.41 5.79 -2.51
C ALA A 142 -3.07 5.63 -1.73
N ALA A 143 -2.09 4.91 -2.26
CA ALA A 143 -0.76 4.82 -1.66
C ALA A 143 -0.01 6.16 -1.67
N LYS A 144 -0.21 6.99 -2.71
CA LYS A 144 0.37 8.35 -2.81
C LYS A 144 -0.11 9.29 -1.70
N VAL A 145 -1.25 9.02 -1.06
CA VAL A 145 -1.71 9.80 0.11
C VAL A 145 -0.67 9.74 1.24
N PHE A 146 -0.18 8.54 1.57
CA PHE A 146 0.85 8.36 2.59
C PHE A 146 2.21 8.92 2.14
N GLU A 147 2.53 8.83 0.87
CA GLU A 147 3.75 9.43 0.31
C GLU A 147 3.72 10.96 0.44
N ALA A 148 2.59 11.59 0.15
CA ALA A 148 2.40 13.04 0.34
C ALA A 148 2.50 13.44 1.82
N MET A 149 1.90 12.66 2.73
CA MET A 149 2.06 12.86 4.18
C MET A 149 3.54 12.81 4.58
N GLY A 150 4.30 11.85 4.03
CA GLY A 150 5.74 11.75 4.23
C GLY A 150 6.53 12.96 3.71
N GLY A 151 6.08 13.56 2.61
CA GLY A 151 6.66 14.78 2.06
C GLY A 151 6.32 16.04 2.89
N TYR A 152 5.08 16.15 3.36
CA TYR A 152 4.64 17.32 4.13
C TYR A 152 5.13 17.32 5.58
N ALA A 153 5.17 16.17 6.25
CA ALA A 153 5.47 16.11 7.67
C ALA A 153 6.79 16.80 8.06
N PRO A 154 7.94 16.63 7.38
CA PRO A 154 9.17 17.31 7.71
C PRO A 154 9.08 18.83 7.54
N THR A 155 8.46 19.31 6.47
CA THR A 155 8.32 20.75 6.19
C THR A 155 7.37 21.43 7.18
N ILE A 156 6.28 20.78 7.56
CA ILE A 156 5.40 21.23 8.64
C ILE A 156 6.14 21.20 9.99
N GLY A 157 7.02 20.23 10.21
CA GLY A 157 7.90 20.17 11.38
C GLY A 157 8.81 21.41 11.48
N ILE A 158 9.36 21.88 10.35
CA ILE A 158 10.13 23.11 10.29
C ILE A 158 9.26 24.34 10.64
N ILE A 159 8.02 24.39 10.12
CA ILE A 159 7.07 25.45 10.50
C ILE A 159 6.84 25.44 12.02
N GLY A 160 6.64 24.27 12.61
CA GLY A 160 6.49 24.10 14.06
C GLY A 160 7.72 24.59 14.84
N ALA A 161 8.92 24.30 14.32
CA ALA A 161 10.16 24.79 14.91
C ALA A 161 10.25 26.32 14.89
N VAL A 162 9.93 26.95 13.77
CA VAL A 162 9.92 28.41 13.63
C VAL A 162 8.90 29.04 14.57
N LEU A 163 7.69 28.47 14.68
CA LEU A 163 6.68 28.96 15.63
C LEU A 163 7.14 28.87 17.09
N GLY A 164 7.82 27.78 17.47
CA GLY A 164 8.43 27.62 18.77
C GLY A 164 9.48 28.70 19.07
N LEU A 165 10.35 29.00 18.08
CA LEU A 165 11.37 30.06 18.21
C LEU A 165 10.74 31.46 18.26
N ILE A 166 9.67 31.72 17.52
CA ILE A 166 8.92 33.00 17.62
C ILE A 166 8.40 33.17 19.03
N HIS A 167 7.85 32.11 19.64
CA HIS A 167 7.39 32.19 21.04
C HIS A 167 8.52 32.50 22.01
N VAL A 168 9.71 31.92 21.83
CA VAL A 168 10.91 32.25 22.59
C VAL A 168 11.27 33.74 22.46
N MET A 169 11.31 34.24 21.22
CA MET A 169 11.66 35.66 20.97
C MET A 169 10.67 36.65 21.58
N GLN A 170 9.40 36.31 21.68
CA GLN A 170 8.37 37.13 22.30
C GLN A 170 8.48 37.17 23.84
N ASN A 171 9.15 36.18 24.45
CA ASN A 171 9.23 36.00 25.89
C ASN A 171 10.68 36.09 26.43
N LEU A 172 11.58 36.81 25.73
CA LEU A 172 12.99 36.94 26.12
C LEU A 172 13.20 37.55 27.54
N SER A 173 12.23 38.32 28.00
CA SER A 173 12.26 38.91 29.35
C SER A 173 11.92 37.94 30.47
N ASP A 174 11.35 36.77 30.14
CA ASP A 174 10.99 35.72 31.11
C ASP A 174 11.74 34.41 30.80
N PRO A 175 12.89 34.17 31.48
CA PRO A 175 13.68 32.96 31.25
C PRO A 175 12.93 31.64 31.50
N SER A 176 11.88 31.66 32.32
CA SER A 176 11.09 30.44 32.64
C SER A 176 10.31 29.90 31.43
N LEU A 177 9.96 30.76 30.47
CA LEU A 177 9.19 30.41 29.28
C LEU A 177 10.09 29.99 28.10
N LEU A 178 11.38 30.36 28.13
CA LEU A 178 12.32 30.08 27.03
C LEU A 178 12.47 28.58 26.80
N GLY A 179 12.60 27.78 27.85
CA GLY A 179 12.78 26.33 27.79
C GLY A 179 11.62 25.62 27.06
N ALA A 180 10.40 26.02 27.36
CA ALA A 180 9.22 25.42 26.73
C ALA A 180 9.13 25.69 25.22
N GLY A 181 9.43 26.94 24.80
CA GLY A 181 9.42 27.32 23.39
C GLY A 181 10.52 26.60 22.59
N ILE A 182 11.74 26.53 23.15
CA ILE A 182 12.87 25.79 22.54
C ILE A 182 12.53 24.30 22.40
N ALA A 183 11.98 23.69 23.46
CA ALA A 183 11.58 22.28 23.42
C ALA A 183 10.54 22.04 22.35
N THR A 184 9.53 22.90 22.21
CA THR A 184 8.51 22.79 21.14
C THR A 184 9.14 22.83 19.75
N ALA A 185 10.11 23.72 19.52
CA ALA A 185 10.81 23.84 18.23
C ALA A 185 11.55 22.56 17.86
N PHE A 186 12.35 22.01 18.77
CA PHE A 186 13.10 20.78 18.49
C PHE A 186 12.18 19.55 18.36
N VAL A 187 11.18 19.41 19.23
CA VAL A 187 10.26 18.28 19.19
C VAL A 187 9.39 18.30 17.93
N ALA A 188 8.97 19.46 17.45
CA ALA A 188 8.24 19.57 16.18
C ALA A 188 9.07 19.04 15.01
N THR A 189 10.36 19.34 14.97
CA THR A 189 11.26 18.81 13.93
C THR A 189 11.41 17.29 14.04
N ILE A 190 11.60 16.77 15.25
CA ILE A 190 11.69 15.32 15.51
C ILE A 190 10.41 14.62 15.04
N TYR A 191 9.24 15.16 15.36
CA TYR A 191 7.96 14.59 14.92
C TYR A 191 7.83 14.62 13.40
N GLY A 192 8.15 15.75 12.75
CA GLY A 192 8.06 15.87 11.30
C GLY A 192 8.90 14.83 10.57
N VAL A 193 10.18 14.76 10.93
CA VAL A 193 11.13 13.81 10.31
C VAL A 193 10.85 12.37 10.76
N GLY A 194 10.51 12.14 12.02
CA GLY A 194 10.22 10.83 12.57
C GLY A 194 8.99 10.20 11.93
N PHE A 195 7.85 10.90 11.87
CA PHE A 195 6.65 10.39 11.22
C PHE A 195 6.84 10.17 9.73
N ALA A 196 7.56 11.03 9.04
CA ALA A 196 7.85 10.85 7.63
C ALA A 196 8.61 9.55 7.35
N ASN A 197 9.76 9.37 8.03
CA ASN A 197 10.71 8.31 7.69
C ASN A 197 10.42 6.97 8.38
N LEU A 198 9.77 6.97 9.54
CA LEU A 198 9.45 5.72 10.25
C LEU A 198 8.02 5.21 9.97
N LEU A 199 7.11 6.08 9.50
CA LEU A 199 5.72 5.68 9.27
C LEU A 199 5.30 5.94 7.83
N PHE A 200 5.15 7.20 7.40
CA PHE A 200 4.44 7.53 6.17
C PHE A 200 5.12 7.01 4.91
N LEU A 201 6.42 7.23 4.74
CA LEU A 201 7.16 6.76 3.56
C LEU A 201 7.30 5.23 3.50
N PRO A 202 7.65 4.53 4.59
CA PRO A 202 7.64 3.06 4.60
C PRO A 202 6.26 2.46 4.31
N ILE A 203 5.19 3.06 4.86
CA ILE A 203 3.80 2.67 4.58
C ILE A 203 3.50 2.79 3.09
N ALA A 204 3.79 3.96 2.48
CA ALA A 204 3.56 4.20 1.07
C ALA A 204 4.32 3.21 0.18
N SER A 205 5.60 3.00 0.45
CA SER A 205 6.45 2.06 -0.30
C SER A 205 5.92 0.63 -0.23
N LYS A 206 5.54 0.18 0.97
CA LYS A 206 4.99 -1.17 1.17
C LYS A 206 3.64 -1.36 0.51
N LEU A 207 2.77 -0.36 0.55
CA LEU A 207 1.49 -0.40 -0.17
C LEU A 207 1.72 -0.52 -1.67
N LYS A 208 2.64 0.28 -2.26
CA LYS A 208 3.01 0.18 -3.68
C LYS A 208 3.49 -1.22 -4.04
N SER A 209 4.38 -1.81 -3.24
CA SER A 209 4.87 -3.17 -3.44
C SER A 209 3.72 -4.21 -3.41
N ASN A 210 2.81 -4.11 -2.44
CA ASN A 210 1.65 -5.01 -2.35
C ASN A 210 0.71 -4.85 -3.56
N ILE A 211 0.50 -3.61 -4.03
CA ILE A 211 -0.33 -3.32 -5.21
C ILE A 211 0.26 -3.97 -6.45
N HIS A 212 1.56 -3.79 -6.71
CA HIS A 212 2.24 -4.42 -7.84
C HIS A 212 2.17 -5.95 -7.78
N THR A 213 2.33 -6.55 -6.58
CA THR A 213 2.16 -8.00 -6.42
C THR A 213 0.76 -8.48 -6.79
N ILE A 214 -0.28 -7.70 -6.41
CA ILE A 214 -1.68 -8.01 -6.77
C ILE A 214 -1.89 -7.86 -8.26
N SER A 215 -1.39 -6.79 -8.88
CA SER A 215 -1.51 -6.55 -10.33
C SER A 215 -0.82 -7.64 -11.13
N HIS A 216 0.40 -8.02 -10.75
CA HIS A 216 1.15 -9.11 -11.38
C HIS A 216 0.40 -10.46 -11.32
N ALA A 217 -0.21 -10.78 -10.18
CA ALA A 217 -1.02 -12.00 -10.05
C ALA A 217 -2.27 -11.97 -10.94
N ARG A 218 -2.91 -10.81 -11.10
CA ARG A 218 -4.08 -10.64 -11.98
C ARG A 218 -3.71 -10.70 -13.45
N GLU A 219 -2.58 -10.10 -13.82
CA GLU A 219 -2.03 -10.20 -15.18
C GLU A 219 -1.79 -11.65 -15.56
N MET A 220 -1.18 -12.45 -14.69
CA MET A 220 -1.01 -13.89 -14.89
C MET A 220 -2.36 -14.61 -15.07
N ILE A 221 -3.39 -14.26 -14.27
CA ILE A 221 -4.73 -14.85 -14.41
C ILE A 221 -5.35 -14.45 -15.74
N SER A 222 -5.23 -13.19 -16.16
CA SER A 222 -5.70 -12.70 -17.45
C SER A 222 -5.07 -13.45 -18.61
N GLU A 223 -3.74 -13.55 -18.63
CA GLU A 223 -3.02 -14.31 -19.67
C GLU A 223 -3.43 -15.77 -19.71
N GLY A 224 -3.67 -16.40 -18.56
CA GLY A 224 -4.15 -17.77 -18.52
C GLY A 224 -5.56 -17.94 -19.09
N ILE A 225 -6.47 -17.01 -18.82
CA ILE A 225 -7.84 -17.04 -19.35
C ILE A 225 -7.85 -16.81 -20.86
N ILE A 226 -7.04 -15.85 -21.34
CA ILE A 226 -6.90 -15.54 -22.77
C ILE A 226 -6.33 -16.76 -23.51
N ALA A 227 -5.29 -17.40 -22.99
CA ALA A 227 -4.72 -18.60 -23.58
C ALA A 227 -5.73 -19.77 -23.66
N ILE A 228 -6.67 -19.87 -22.70
CA ILE A 228 -7.78 -20.83 -22.79
C ILE A 228 -8.73 -20.44 -23.92
N ALA A 229 -9.06 -19.17 -24.10
CA ALA A 229 -9.90 -18.67 -25.18
C ALA A 229 -9.27 -18.94 -26.55
N GLU A 230 -7.97 -18.79 -26.69
CA GLU A 230 -7.17 -19.09 -27.89
C GLU A 230 -7.06 -20.60 -28.16
N GLY A 231 -7.53 -21.46 -27.25
CA GLY A 231 -7.47 -22.91 -27.39
C GLY A 231 -6.10 -23.53 -27.19
N GLU A 232 -5.18 -22.80 -26.50
CA GLU A 232 -3.83 -23.28 -26.22
C GLU A 232 -3.82 -24.60 -25.42
N ASN A 233 -2.77 -25.39 -25.61
CA ASN A 233 -2.62 -26.65 -24.88
C ASN A 233 -2.37 -26.36 -23.38
N PRO A 234 -3.05 -27.05 -22.43
CA PRO A 234 -2.86 -26.87 -20.99
C PRO A 234 -1.40 -26.89 -20.52
N ARG A 235 -0.56 -27.71 -21.16
CA ARG A 235 0.87 -27.78 -20.86
C ARG A 235 1.62 -26.51 -21.29
N ASN A 236 1.24 -25.92 -22.43
CA ASN A 236 1.83 -24.69 -22.92
C ASN A 236 1.41 -23.51 -22.02
N ILE A 237 0.13 -23.47 -21.63
CA ILE A 237 -0.39 -22.47 -20.68
C ILE A 237 0.39 -22.54 -19.36
N GLU A 238 0.58 -23.74 -18.79
CA GLU A 238 1.35 -23.91 -17.56
C GLU A 238 2.80 -23.43 -17.74
N LEU A 239 3.45 -23.76 -18.86
CA LEU A 239 4.81 -23.29 -19.17
C LEU A 239 4.88 -21.77 -19.30
N LYS A 240 3.93 -21.14 -20.02
CA LYS A 240 3.82 -19.68 -20.16
C LYS A 240 3.64 -19.02 -18.81
N LEU A 241 2.72 -19.52 -17.98
CA LEU A 241 2.43 -18.94 -16.68
C LEU A 241 3.54 -19.16 -15.63
N THR A 242 4.38 -20.19 -15.78
CA THR A 242 5.57 -20.34 -14.92
C THR A 242 6.58 -19.21 -15.10
N GLY A 243 6.56 -18.50 -16.24
CA GLY A 243 7.36 -17.29 -16.45
C GLY A 243 7.00 -16.12 -15.51
N PHE A 244 5.81 -16.15 -14.89
CA PHE A 244 5.42 -15.18 -13.87
C PHE A 244 5.95 -15.52 -12.47
N LEU A 245 6.59 -16.69 -12.30
CA LEU A 245 7.19 -17.08 -11.02
C LEU A 245 8.60 -16.50 -10.94
N ASP A 246 8.76 -15.44 -10.17
CA ASP A 246 10.09 -14.97 -9.76
C ASP A 246 10.72 -15.97 -8.78
N ASP A 247 12.06 -16.05 -8.76
CA ASP A 247 12.82 -16.91 -7.83
C ASP A 247 12.50 -16.62 -6.34
N TYR A 248 11.92 -15.45 -6.05
CA TYR A 248 11.50 -15.00 -4.71
C TYR A 248 10.04 -15.35 -4.35
N SER A 249 9.26 -15.92 -5.28
CA SER A 249 7.83 -16.27 -5.07
C SER A 249 7.61 -17.72 -4.60
N GLN A 250 8.59 -18.28 -3.92
CA GLN A 250 8.52 -19.64 -3.35
C GLN A 250 7.76 -19.70 -2.03
#